data_b48f044fc16b62751ff5923dc406c3f4
#
_entry.id   b48f044fc16b62751ff5923dc406c3f4
#
_cell.length_a   1.000
_cell.length_b   1.000
_cell.length_c   1.000
_cell.angle_alpha   90.00
_cell.angle_beta   90.00
_cell.angle_gamma   90.00
#
_symmetry.space_group_name_H-M   'P 1'
#
loop_
_entity.id
_entity.type
_entity.pdbx_description
1 polymer ?
#
loop_
_entity_poly.entity_id
_entity_poly.type
_entity_poly.pdbx_seq_one_letter_code
_entity_poly.pdbx_strand_id
1 'polypeptide(L)'
;MSSAATSISFDKGTIVVRGGHRIPNTVWDERIGAFRAQAIFYRDMLQYFKESDLEFQDNVASHLIPCPHLECVSTVKLRGYQKKALNSWERSGKRGTIVLPTGAGKTVIAIKAIELVNQPALVVVPTLDLMEQWRKRIEKELSIKAGVLGGGESTLLPVTVSTYDSAFIKAPEIGAKFSFIIADEVHHIASEGYRQIAEMFSAPYRMGLTATLEREDMLHKEIPRLIGGVVFRLEPKDLAGSYLSNFSVDRIVVDLTEEEMKEYEKHHRIFTDYIQRNRIRLFTPMSFRRFIMRSARDPEARKALLARNRSMDIAFNSESKIKELEKILIENPEERILIFTQHNDLVYRISRRFLIPFITHTTNKEERHQILEKFNSGVYRAVVTSKVLDEGIDVPEASLGVILSGSGSSREFIQRLGRLLRKSSQKEEARLVEVISRETSEVGTSSRRRKKSKIAIAASSSDAGKENKNASYLKLS
;
A
#
# COMPACT_ATOMS: atom_id res chain seq x y z
N MET A 1 -21.72 -50.62 -11.41
CA MET A 1 -21.86 -49.24 -11.87
C MET A 1 -20.43 -48.67 -11.96
N SER A 2 -19.96 -48.42 -13.18
CA SER A 2 -18.63 -47.79 -13.38
C SER A 2 -18.68 -46.43 -12.67
N SER A 3 -17.91 -46.20 -11.64
CA SER A 3 -17.78 -44.90 -11.01
C SER A 3 -17.19 -43.97 -12.07
N ALA A 4 -17.97 -43.03 -12.54
CA ALA A 4 -17.46 -42.01 -13.45
C ALA A 4 -16.21 -41.38 -12.80
N ALA A 5 -15.08 -41.38 -13.51
CA ALA A 5 -13.84 -40.81 -13.02
C ALA A 5 -14.07 -39.35 -12.57
N THR A 6 -13.63 -39.03 -11.38
CA THR A 6 -13.76 -37.65 -10.87
C THR A 6 -12.93 -36.71 -11.71
N SER A 7 -13.51 -35.57 -12.13
CA SER A 7 -12.78 -34.54 -12.86
C SER A 7 -13.08 -33.15 -12.30
N ILE A 8 -12.07 -32.30 -12.33
CA ILE A 8 -12.19 -30.88 -11.93
C ILE A 8 -11.85 -30.00 -13.12
N SER A 9 -12.62 -28.93 -13.32
CA SER A 9 -12.43 -27.97 -14.41
C SER A 9 -12.73 -26.55 -13.93
N PHE A 10 -12.09 -25.56 -14.55
CA PHE A 10 -12.33 -24.15 -14.25
C PHE A 10 -13.48 -23.62 -15.11
N ASP A 11 -14.41 -22.91 -14.47
CA ASP A 11 -15.50 -22.22 -15.15
C ASP A 11 -15.77 -20.87 -14.50
N LYS A 12 -15.37 -19.79 -15.19
CA LYS A 12 -15.65 -18.38 -14.86
C LYS A 12 -15.42 -18.02 -13.37
N GLY A 13 -14.25 -18.38 -12.84
CA GLY A 13 -13.88 -18.06 -11.44
C GLY A 13 -14.31 -19.11 -10.42
N THR A 14 -14.82 -20.25 -10.86
CA THR A 14 -15.19 -21.38 -10.02
C THR A 14 -14.58 -22.67 -10.51
N ILE A 15 -14.47 -23.67 -9.61
CA ILE A 15 -14.11 -25.04 -9.94
C ILE A 15 -15.39 -25.87 -10.01
N VAL A 16 -15.59 -26.53 -11.13
CA VAL A 16 -16.67 -27.50 -11.33
C VAL A 16 -16.09 -28.89 -11.12
N VAL A 17 -16.74 -29.67 -10.24
CA VAL A 17 -16.35 -31.03 -9.93
C VAL A 17 -17.42 -31.97 -10.49
N ARG A 18 -17.04 -32.87 -11.38
CA ARG A 18 -17.89 -33.95 -11.91
C ARG A 18 -17.38 -35.29 -11.41
N GLY A 19 -18.29 -36.22 -11.10
CA GLY A 19 -18.00 -37.50 -10.52
C GLY A 19 -18.78 -37.74 -9.21
N GLY A 20 -18.74 -38.96 -8.68
CA GLY A 20 -19.62 -39.37 -7.58
C GLY A 20 -19.28 -38.87 -6.18
N HIS A 21 -18.18 -38.15 -5.98
CA HIS A 21 -17.69 -37.79 -4.66
C HIS A 21 -17.95 -36.31 -4.33
N ARG A 22 -18.53 -36.08 -3.17
CA ARG A 22 -18.64 -34.73 -2.62
C ARG A 22 -17.30 -34.32 -2.01
N ILE A 23 -16.72 -33.24 -2.55
CA ILE A 23 -15.46 -32.67 -2.08
C ILE A 23 -15.73 -31.53 -1.10
N PRO A 24 -14.87 -31.31 -0.08
CA PRO A 24 -14.98 -30.16 0.83
C PRO A 24 -15.08 -28.84 0.10
N ASN A 25 -15.81 -27.88 0.66
CA ASN A 25 -16.05 -26.52 0.11
C ASN A 25 -16.83 -26.50 -1.22
N THR A 26 -17.51 -27.59 -1.61
CA THR A 26 -18.37 -27.65 -2.79
C THR A 26 -19.84 -27.57 -2.45
N VAL A 27 -20.62 -26.95 -3.35
CA VAL A 27 -22.08 -26.88 -3.29
C VAL A 27 -22.62 -27.47 -4.58
N TRP A 28 -23.70 -28.25 -4.49
CA TRP A 28 -24.38 -28.82 -5.65
C TRP A 28 -25.03 -27.71 -6.47
N ASP A 29 -24.75 -27.65 -7.78
CA ASP A 29 -25.35 -26.73 -8.72
C ASP A 29 -26.31 -27.53 -9.66
N GLU A 30 -27.60 -27.44 -9.40
CA GLU A 30 -28.64 -28.16 -10.15
C GLU A 30 -28.64 -27.80 -11.64
N ARG A 31 -28.24 -26.57 -11.99
CA ARG A 31 -28.25 -26.08 -13.40
C ARG A 31 -27.30 -26.87 -14.30
N ILE A 32 -26.23 -27.41 -13.71
CA ILE A 32 -25.19 -28.14 -14.47
C ILE A 32 -25.04 -29.59 -14.02
N GLY A 33 -25.81 -30.05 -13.01
CA GLY A 33 -25.75 -31.39 -12.47
C GLY A 33 -24.35 -31.76 -11.92
N ALA A 34 -23.66 -30.82 -11.25
CA ALA A 34 -22.30 -30.99 -10.76
C ALA A 34 -22.06 -30.17 -9.49
N PHE A 35 -21.02 -30.52 -8.74
CA PHE A 35 -20.59 -29.70 -7.61
C PHE A 35 -19.77 -28.50 -8.08
N ARG A 36 -19.90 -27.39 -7.40
CA ARG A 36 -19.19 -26.13 -7.69
C ARG A 36 -18.59 -25.53 -6.42
N ALA A 37 -17.39 -24.96 -6.54
CA ALA A 37 -16.72 -24.20 -5.48
C ALA A 37 -16.08 -22.93 -6.04
N GLN A 38 -15.78 -21.96 -5.16
CA GLN A 38 -14.90 -20.84 -5.56
C GLN A 38 -13.51 -21.36 -5.93
N ALA A 39 -12.88 -20.73 -6.93
CA ALA A 39 -11.57 -21.19 -7.41
C ALA A 39 -10.45 -21.10 -6.36
N ILE A 40 -10.60 -20.25 -5.33
CA ILE A 40 -9.66 -20.16 -4.21
C ILE A 40 -9.43 -21.49 -3.49
N PHE A 41 -10.40 -22.41 -3.51
CA PHE A 41 -10.33 -23.74 -2.87
C PHE A 41 -9.61 -24.79 -3.72
N TYR A 42 -9.13 -24.44 -4.93
CA TYR A 42 -8.45 -25.40 -5.80
C TYR A 42 -7.28 -26.13 -5.12
N ARG A 43 -6.41 -25.40 -4.40
CA ARG A 43 -5.31 -26.00 -3.64
C ARG A 43 -5.80 -27.00 -2.58
N ASP A 44 -6.86 -26.63 -1.87
CA ASP A 44 -7.41 -27.47 -0.80
C ASP A 44 -8.04 -28.75 -1.40
N MET A 45 -8.62 -28.64 -2.60
CA MET A 45 -9.13 -29.81 -3.36
C MET A 45 -7.99 -30.73 -3.77
N LEU A 46 -6.88 -30.20 -4.33
CA LEU A 46 -5.72 -31.00 -4.69
C LEU A 46 -5.15 -31.73 -3.46
N GLN A 47 -5.09 -31.07 -2.32
CA GLN A 47 -4.64 -31.67 -1.08
C GLN A 47 -5.60 -32.78 -0.62
N TYR A 48 -6.92 -32.54 -0.68
CA TYR A 48 -7.93 -33.53 -0.32
C TYR A 48 -7.83 -34.79 -1.20
N PHE A 49 -7.69 -34.64 -2.53
CA PHE A 49 -7.50 -35.77 -3.43
C PHE A 49 -6.27 -36.60 -3.09
N LYS A 50 -5.16 -35.92 -2.80
CA LYS A 50 -3.90 -36.59 -2.40
C LYS A 50 -4.03 -37.31 -1.06
N GLU A 51 -4.69 -36.71 -0.07
CA GLU A 51 -4.86 -37.32 1.28
C GLU A 51 -5.86 -38.48 1.27
N SER A 52 -6.85 -38.43 0.38
CA SER A 52 -7.88 -39.46 0.24
C SER A 52 -7.54 -40.57 -0.76
N ASP A 53 -6.36 -40.50 -1.39
CA ASP A 53 -5.91 -41.41 -2.44
C ASP A 53 -6.94 -41.62 -3.56
N LEU A 54 -7.63 -40.50 -3.94
CA LEU A 54 -8.65 -40.49 -4.97
C LEU A 54 -8.06 -40.09 -6.32
N GLU A 55 -8.20 -40.95 -7.32
CA GLU A 55 -7.85 -40.62 -8.68
C GLU A 55 -8.81 -39.57 -9.25
N PHE A 56 -8.26 -38.56 -9.91
CA PHE A 56 -9.03 -37.51 -10.59
C PHE A 56 -8.31 -36.96 -11.81
N GLN A 57 -9.08 -36.39 -12.72
CA GLN A 57 -8.56 -35.66 -13.87
C GLN A 57 -8.55 -34.16 -13.58
N ASP A 58 -7.36 -33.56 -13.61
CA ASP A 58 -7.19 -32.12 -13.41
C ASP A 58 -7.20 -31.38 -14.75
N ASN A 59 -8.35 -30.82 -15.12
CA ASN A 59 -8.49 -29.96 -16.29
C ASN A 59 -8.28 -28.45 -15.95
N VAL A 60 -8.07 -28.10 -14.68
CA VAL A 60 -7.76 -26.71 -14.28
C VAL A 60 -6.33 -26.37 -14.68
N ALA A 61 -5.38 -27.27 -14.42
CA ALA A 61 -3.98 -27.08 -14.77
C ALA A 61 -3.73 -26.90 -16.28
N SER A 62 -4.60 -27.45 -17.14
CA SER A 62 -4.49 -27.30 -18.61
C SER A 62 -4.71 -25.87 -19.10
N HIS A 63 -5.31 -24.98 -18.27
CA HIS A 63 -5.50 -23.56 -18.61
C HIS A 63 -4.26 -22.70 -18.34
N LEU A 64 -3.24 -23.22 -17.66
CA LEU A 64 -2.04 -22.45 -17.35
C LEU A 64 -1.32 -22.00 -18.61
N ILE A 65 -0.84 -20.75 -18.59
CA ILE A 65 0.01 -20.23 -19.66
C ILE A 65 1.32 -21.04 -19.68
N PRO A 66 1.77 -21.55 -20.84
CA PRO A 66 3.07 -22.19 -20.96
C PRO A 66 4.18 -21.28 -20.45
N CYS A 67 4.99 -21.76 -19.51
CA CYS A 67 6.02 -20.98 -18.84
C CYS A 67 7.40 -21.54 -19.16
N PRO A 68 8.32 -20.73 -19.73
CA PRO A 68 9.71 -21.14 -19.86
C PRO A 68 10.37 -21.18 -18.48
N HIS A 69 11.56 -21.74 -18.39
CA HIS A 69 12.34 -21.66 -17.16
C HIS A 69 12.67 -20.20 -16.82
N LEU A 70 12.31 -19.76 -15.63
CA LEU A 70 12.50 -18.40 -15.14
C LEU A 70 13.72 -18.36 -14.23
N GLU A 71 14.75 -17.65 -14.65
CA GLU A 71 15.97 -17.45 -13.87
C GLU A 71 16.30 -15.95 -13.78
N CYS A 72 16.68 -15.50 -12.59
CA CYS A 72 17.14 -14.12 -12.43
C CYS A 72 18.56 -13.98 -12.97
N VAL A 73 18.68 -13.17 -14.03
CA VAL A 73 19.97 -12.82 -14.67
C VAL A 73 20.73 -11.70 -13.95
N SER A 74 20.05 -10.98 -13.05
CA SER A 74 20.64 -9.85 -12.34
C SER A 74 21.53 -10.31 -11.20
N THR A 75 22.61 -9.54 -10.96
CA THR A 75 23.53 -9.72 -9.83
C THR A 75 22.96 -9.25 -8.49
N VAL A 76 21.68 -8.84 -8.45
CA VAL A 76 21.05 -8.32 -7.24
C VAL A 76 20.93 -9.42 -6.19
N LYS A 77 21.79 -9.34 -5.19
CA LYS A 77 21.75 -10.25 -4.03
C LYS A 77 20.70 -9.76 -3.03
N LEU A 78 19.88 -10.70 -2.52
CA LEU A 78 18.96 -10.41 -1.43
C LEU A 78 19.73 -10.00 -0.17
N ARG A 79 19.30 -8.91 0.45
CA ARG A 79 19.76 -8.51 1.77
C ARG A 79 19.33 -9.56 2.81
N GLY A 80 20.00 -9.64 3.97
CA GLY A 80 19.74 -10.65 4.98
C GLY A 80 18.26 -10.75 5.38
N TYR A 81 17.60 -9.63 5.62
CA TYR A 81 16.18 -9.61 5.96
C TYR A 81 15.26 -10.00 4.78
N GLN A 82 15.62 -9.67 3.54
CA GLN A 82 14.88 -10.08 2.34
C GLN A 82 14.94 -11.60 2.15
N LYS A 83 16.11 -12.20 2.37
CA LYS A 83 16.26 -13.65 2.37
C LYS A 83 15.43 -14.31 3.46
N LYS A 84 15.41 -13.74 4.68
CA LYS A 84 14.56 -14.23 5.77
C LYS A 84 13.07 -14.14 5.40
N ALA A 85 12.62 -13.03 4.79
CA ALA A 85 11.24 -12.85 4.36
C ALA A 85 10.84 -13.88 3.31
N LEU A 86 11.67 -14.10 2.28
CA LEU A 86 11.42 -15.09 1.23
C LEU A 86 11.35 -16.50 1.82
N ASN A 87 12.31 -16.89 2.67
CA ASN A 87 12.33 -18.21 3.33
C ASN A 87 11.10 -18.41 4.24
N SER A 88 10.64 -17.38 4.95
CA SER A 88 9.43 -17.47 5.78
C SER A 88 8.19 -17.72 4.93
N TRP A 89 8.09 -17.05 3.78
CA TRP A 89 6.99 -17.25 2.84
C TRP A 89 7.05 -18.66 2.20
N GLU A 90 8.22 -19.13 1.83
CA GLU A 90 8.41 -20.49 1.30
C GLU A 90 7.98 -21.57 2.32
N ARG A 91 8.44 -21.45 3.56
CA ARG A 91 8.09 -22.37 4.66
C ARG A 91 6.61 -22.36 5.01
N SER A 92 5.89 -21.27 4.75
CA SER A 92 4.43 -21.18 4.92
C SER A 92 3.65 -21.85 3.78
N GLY A 93 4.32 -22.67 2.96
CA GLY A 93 3.74 -23.35 1.80
C GLY A 93 3.51 -22.41 0.62
N LYS A 94 4.31 -21.36 0.50
CA LYS A 94 4.23 -20.33 -0.57
C LYS A 94 2.90 -19.58 -0.56
N ARG A 95 2.30 -19.37 0.64
CA ARG A 95 1.11 -18.52 0.88
C ARG A 95 1.37 -17.63 2.08
N GLY A 96 1.23 -16.33 1.90
CA GLY A 96 1.38 -15.40 3.02
C GLY A 96 1.66 -13.96 2.62
N THR A 97 1.58 -13.09 3.62
CA THR A 97 1.78 -11.65 3.48
C THR A 97 3.09 -11.24 4.11
N ILE A 98 3.89 -10.48 3.37
CA ILE A 98 5.15 -9.88 3.80
C ILE A 98 4.91 -8.38 4.05
N VAL A 99 5.14 -7.94 5.27
CA VAL A 99 4.99 -6.53 5.69
C VAL A 99 6.36 -5.91 5.85
N LEU A 100 6.72 -5.00 4.94
CA LEU A 100 8.01 -4.32 4.92
C LEU A 100 7.84 -2.84 4.59
N PRO A 101 8.65 -1.95 5.17
CA PRO A 101 8.61 -0.52 4.86
C PRO A 101 8.75 -0.25 3.36
N THR A 102 8.26 0.91 2.92
CA THR A 102 8.53 1.41 1.58
C THR A 102 10.04 1.58 1.39
N GLY A 103 10.58 1.24 0.22
CA GLY A 103 12.02 1.29 -0.02
C GLY A 103 12.81 0.07 0.47
N ALA A 104 12.21 -0.85 1.24
CA ALA A 104 12.87 -2.08 1.69
C ALA A 104 13.05 -3.15 0.58
N GLY A 105 12.65 -2.87 -0.66
CA GLY A 105 12.85 -3.76 -1.80
C GLY A 105 11.86 -4.94 -1.85
N LYS A 106 10.59 -4.73 -1.51
CA LYS A 106 9.50 -5.72 -1.65
C LYS A 106 9.45 -6.34 -3.03
N THR A 107 9.60 -5.53 -4.08
CA THR A 107 9.61 -5.96 -5.49
C THR A 107 10.71 -6.98 -5.77
N VAL A 108 11.92 -6.79 -5.18
CA VAL A 108 13.05 -7.73 -5.36
C VAL A 108 12.74 -9.10 -4.75
N ILE A 109 12.11 -9.11 -3.57
CA ILE A 109 11.68 -10.36 -2.91
C ILE A 109 10.67 -11.10 -3.80
N ALA A 110 9.70 -10.37 -4.36
CA ALA A 110 8.67 -10.98 -5.21
C ALA A 110 9.24 -11.51 -6.53
N ILE A 111 10.19 -10.82 -7.16
CA ILE A 111 10.86 -11.33 -8.37
C ILE A 111 11.63 -12.62 -8.05
N LYS A 112 12.33 -12.67 -6.91
CA LYS A 112 12.98 -13.89 -6.45
C LYS A 112 11.97 -15.00 -6.08
N ALA A 113 10.76 -14.64 -5.66
CA ALA A 113 9.70 -15.63 -5.46
C ALA A 113 9.15 -16.16 -6.79
N ILE A 114 9.06 -15.31 -7.84
CA ILE A 114 8.68 -15.75 -9.20
C ILE A 114 9.71 -16.78 -9.71
N GLU A 115 10.99 -16.48 -9.60
CA GLU A 115 12.08 -17.43 -9.93
C GLU A 115 11.95 -18.74 -9.13
N LEU A 116 11.74 -18.66 -7.81
CA LEU A 116 11.61 -19.82 -6.93
C LEU A 116 10.39 -20.69 -7.25
N VAL A 117 9.26 -20.09 -7.60
CA VAL A 117 8.04 -20.82 -7.98
C VAL A 117 8.17 -21.40 -9.36
N ASN A 118 8.79 -20.67 -10.27
CA ASN A 118 9.06 -21.07 -11.66
C ASN A 118 7.81 -21.55 -12.41
N GLN A 119 6.73 -20.80 -12.25
CA GLN A 119 5.41 -21.05 -12.85
C GLN A 119 4.77 -19.71 -13.29
N PRO A 120 3.74 -19.75 -14.14
CA PRO A 120 3.06 -18.52 -14.54
C PRO A 120 2.59 -17.69 -13.36
N ALA A 121 2.95 -16.40 -13.37
CA ALA A 121 2.72 -15.48 -12.28
C ALA A 121 1.97 -14.22 -12.72
N LEU A 122 0.98 -13.80 -11.93
CA LEU A 122 0.28 -12.53 -12.06
C LEU A 122 0.65 -11.60 -10.91
N VAL A 123 1.17 -10.43 -11.25
CA VAL A 123 1.42 -9.34 -10.30
C VAL A 123 0.28 -8.34 -10.39
N VAL A 124 -0.42 -8.08 -9.29
CA VAL A 124 -1.54 -7.14 -9.25
C VAL A 124 -1.13 -5.90 -8.46
N VAL A 125 -1.30 -4.73 -9.06
CA VAL A 125 -0.83 -3.44 -8.54
C VAL A 125 -1.94 -2.37 -8.55
N PRO A 126 -1.89 -1.34 -7.69
CA PRO A 126 -2.96 -0.35 -7.59
C PRO A 126 -2.99 0.69 -8.73
N THR A 127 -1.88 0.96 -9.40
CA THR A 127 -1.80 2.05 -10.38
C THR A 127 -1.09 1.66 -11.67
N LEU A 128 -1.39 2.37 -12.77
CA LEU A 128 -0.72 2.18 -14.05
C LEU A 128 0.79 2.50 -13.98
N ASP A 129 1.17 3.50 -13.19
CA ASP A 129 2.58 3.86 -13.01
C ASP A 129 3.36 2.73 -12.32
N LEU A 130 2.75 2.10 -11.31
CA LEU A 130 3.36 0.95 -10.63
C LEU A 130 3.40 -0.28 -11.55
N MET A 131 2.39 -0.46 -12.40
CA MET A 131 2.36 -1.52 -13.40
C MET A 131 3.55 -1.41 -14.37
N GLU A 132 3.84 -0.20 -14.86
CA GLU A 132 4.98 0.06 -15.73
C GLU A 132 6.33 -0.14 -15.02
N GLN A 133 6.45 0.26 -13.74
CA GLN A 133 7.65 0.01 -12.94
C GLN A 133 7.90 -1.48 -12.73
N TRP A 134 6.84 -2.25 -12.42
CA TRP A 134 6.94 -3.70 -12.28
C TRP A 134 7.31 -4.37 -13.60
N ARG A 135 6.71 -3.94 -14.74
CA ARG A 135 7.04 -4.43 -16.06
C ARG A 135 8.53 -4.29 -16.35
N LYS A 136 9.05 -3.05 -16.27
CA LYS A 136 10.47 -2.75 -16.50
C LYS A 136 11.38 -3.55 -15.57
N ARG A 137 10.97 -3.72 -14.31
CA ARG A 137 11.76 -4.46 -13.34
C ARG A 137 11.80 -5.95 -13.64
N ILE A 138 10.67 -6.56 -14.00
CA ILE A 138 10.59 -7.97 -14.41
C ILE A 138 11.45 -8.20 -15.65
N GLU A 139 11.30 -7.37 -16.68
CA GLU A 139 12.05 -7.48 -17.93
C GLU A 139 13.56 -7.39 -17.69
N LYS A 140 13.99 -6.47 -16.81
CA LYS A 140 15.40 -6.30 -16.44
C LYS A 140 15.96 -7.48 -15.64
N GLU A 141 15.22 -7.97 -14.65
CA GLU A 141 15.74 -8.96 -13.69
C GLU A 141 15.63 -10.39 -14.19
N LEU A 142 14.58 -10.70 -14.96
CA LEU A 142 14.34 -12.06 -15.49
C LEU A 142 14.72 -12.20 -16.97
N SER A 143 15.09 -11.12 -17.65
CA SER A 143 15.41 -11.10 -19.09
C SER A 143 14.31 -11.67 -19.97
N ILE A 144 13.05 -11.47 -19.60
CA ILE A 144 11.85 -11.92 -20.31
C ILE A 144 10.96 -10.72 -20.61
N LYS A 145 10.15 -10.80 -21.65
CA LYS A 145 9.07 -9.84 -21.87
C LYS A 145 7.97 -10.08 -20.85
N ALA A 146 7.49 -9.02 -20.19
CA ALA A 146 6.37 -9.09 -19.26
C ALA A 146 5.04 -8.81 -19.99
N GLY A 147 4.01 -9.57 -19.65
CA GLY A 147 2.64 -9.29 -20.06
C GLY A 147 2.08 -8.08 -19.33
N VAL A 148 1.10 -7.42 -19.93
CA VAL A 148 0.43 -6.24 -19.38
C VAL A 148 -1.07 -6.38 -19.52
N LEU A 149 -1.79 -6.14 -18.40
CA LEU A 149 -3.25 -6.13 -18.39
C LEU A 149 -3.73 -4.87 -17.66
N GLY A 150 -4.03 -3.82 -18.44
CA GLY A 150 -4.43 -2.51 -17.90
C GLY A 150 -4.06 -1.38 -18.84
N GLY A 151 -4.66 -0.19 -18.65
CA GLY A 151 -4.33 0.99 -19.46
C GLY A 151 -4.61 0.85 -20.96
N GLY A 152 -5.57 -0.01 -21.34
CA GLY A 152 -5.88 -0.32 -22.74
C GLY A 152 -5.08 -1.50 -23.31
N GLU A 153 -4.05 -2.00 -22.63
CA GLU A 153 -3.29 -3.18 -23.04
C GLU A 153 -3.87 -4.46 -22.42
N SER A 154 -3.84 -5.56 -23.18
CA SER A 154 -4.32 -6.89 -22.74
C SER A 154 -3.44 -7.99 -23.33
N THR A 155 -2.18 -8.04 -22.92
CA THR A 155 -1.21 -9.05 -23.36
C THR A 155 -0.90 -9.98 -22.19
N LEU A 156 -1.26 -11.25 -22.30
CA LEU A 156 -0.98 -12.27 -21.30
C LEU A 156 0.28 -13.04 -21.66
N LEU A 157 1.28 -13.02 -20.79
CA LEU A 157 2.54 -13.75 -20.88
C LEU A 157 2.80 -14.52 -19.57
N PRO A 158 3.76 -15.43 -19.50
CA PRO A 158 4.05 -16.22 -18.29
C PRO A 158 4.19 -15.39 -17.03
N VAL A 159 4.79 -14.21 -17.11
CA VAL A 159 4.78 -13.23 -16.04
C VAL A 159 4.04 -11.99 -16.54
N THR A 160 2.89 -11.72 -15.95
CA THR A 160 2.00 -10.63 -16.35
C THR A 160 1.79 -9.66 -15.18
N VAL A 161 1.79 -8.36 -15.46
CA VAL A 161 1.44 -7.32 -14.49
C VAL A 161 0.08 -6.74 -14.83
N SER A 162 -0.78 -6.60 -13.84
CA SER A 162 -2.15 -6.08 -14.02
C SER A 162 -2.48 -5.02 -12.96
N THR A 163 -3.34 -4.07 -13.30
CA THR A 163 -3.98 -3.25 -12.27
C THR A 163 -5.06 -4.05 -11.54
N TYR A 164 -5.42 -3.64 -10.30
CA TYR A 164 -6.53 -4.27 -9.56
C TYR A 164 -7.84 -4.22 -10.34
N ASP A 165 -8.17 -3.09 -10.98
CA ASP A 165 -9.38 -2.95 -11.80
C ASP A 165 -9.42 -3.95 -12.94
N SER A 166 -8.32 -4.06 -13.69
CA SER A 166 -8.24 -4.97 -14.86
C SER A 166 -8.25 -6.43 -14.43
N ALA A 167 -7.53 -6.78 -13.36
CA ALA A 167 -7.55 -8.13 -12.81
C ALA A 167 -8.94 -8.53 -12.31
N PHE A 168 -9.68 -7.60 -11.69
CA PHE A 168 -11.04 -7.80 -11.22
C PHE A 168 -12.01 -8.09 -12.41
N ILE A 169 -11.99 -7.22 -13.42
CA ILE A 169 -12.86 -7.34 -14.59
C ILE A 169 -12.59 -8.66 -15.34
N LYS A 170 -11.31 -9.03 -15.47
CA LYS A 170 -10.87 -10.21 -16.23
C LYS A 170 -10.79 -11.51 -15.41
N ALA A 171 -10.99 -11.46 -14.09
CA ALA A 171 -10.90 -12.63 -13.22
C ALA A 171 -11.66 -13.88 -13.74
N PRO A 172 -12.89 -13.77 -14.26
CA PRO A 172 -13.61 -14.92 -14.81
C PRO A 172 -12.90 -15.60 -15.99
N GLU A 173 -12.13 -14.85 -16.77
CA GLU A 173 -11.47 -15.35 -17.98
C GLU A 173 -10.05 -15.87 -17.71
N ILE A 174 -9.34 -15.25 -16.77
CA ILE A 174 -7.91 -15.51 -16.54
C ILE A 174 -7.62 -16.24 -15.23
N GLY A 175 -8.62 -16.55 -14.43
CA GLY A 175 -8.47 -17.08 -13.06
C GLY A 175 -7.76 -18.43 -12.97
N ALA A 176 -7.67 -19.21 -14.06
CA ALA A 176 -6.90 -20.46 -14.10
C ALA A 176 -5.58 -20.35 -14.90
N LYS A 177 -5.23 -19.16 -15.40
CA LYS A 177 -4.06 -18.98 -16.26
C LYS A 177 -2.74 -18.84 -15.52
N PHE A 178 -2.78 -18.60 -14.23
CA PHE A 178 -1.61 -18.34 -13.39
C PHE A 178 -1.61 -19.22 -12.16
N SER A 179 -0.43 -19.82 -11.84
CA SER A 179 -0.23 -20.60 -10.61
C SER A 179 0.15 -19.72 -9.43
N PHE A 180 0.66 -18.52 -9.66
CA PHE A 180 1.14 -17.63 -8.63
C PHE A 180 0.52 -16.23 -8.75
N ILE A 181 -0.09 -15.74 -7.66
CA ILE A 181 -0.57 -14.36 -7.56
C ILE A 181 0.26 -13.60 -6.56
N ILE A 182 0.73 -12.42 -6.98
CA ILE A 182 1.40 -11.43 -6.13
C ILE A 182 0.52 -10.19 -6.06
N ALA A 183 0.03 -9.86 -4.88
CA ALA A 183 -0.74 -8.65 -4.63
C ALA A 183 0.16 -7.58 -4.00
N ASP A 184 0.61 -6.61 -4.79
CA ASP A 184 1.33 -5.46 -4.24
C ASP A 184 0.32 -4.47 -3.63
N GLU A 185 0.70 -3.86 -2.50
CA GLU A 185 -0.21 -3.14 -1.62
C GLU A 185 -1.47 -3.98 -1.32
N VAL A 186 -1.23 -5.18 -0.82
CA VAL A 186 -2.24 -6.26 -0.63
C VAL A 186 -3.50 -5.85 0.13
N HIS A 187 -3.44 -4.76 0.90
CA HIS A 187 -4.60 -4.24 1.59
C HIS A 187 -5.76 -3.83 0.65
N HIS A 188 -5.47 -3.58 -0.65
CA HIS A 188 -6.52 -3.31 -1.65
C HIS A 188 -7.38 -4.54 -1.92
N ILE A 189 -6.80 -5.75 -1.87
CA ILE A 189 -7.51 -7.00 -2.19
C ILE A 189 -8.68 -7.28 -1.24
N ALA A 190 -8.63 -6.72 -0.04
CA ALA A 190 -9.67 -6.92 0.97
C ALA A 190 -10.94 -6.06 0.73
N SER A 191 -10.95 -5.13 -0.24
CA SER A 191 -12.16 -4.35 -0.56
C SER A 191 -13.22 -5.22 -1.23
N GLU A 192 -14.50 -4.82 -1.10
CA GLU A 192 -15.65 -5.64 -1.55
C GLU A 192 -15.54 -6.09 -3.03
N GLY A 193 -15.06 -5.23 -3.93
CA GLY A 193 -14.85 -5.59 -5.34
C GLY A 193 -13.63 -6.49 -5.52
N TYR A 194 -12.46 -6.02 -5.10
CA TYR A 194 -11.19 -6.68 -5.42
C TYR A 194 -10.96 -8.02 -4.72
N ARG A 195 -11.67 -8.35 -3.63
CA ARG A 195 -11.59 -9.69 -3.03
C ARG A 195 -11.95 -10.80 -4.03
N GLN A 196 -12.79 -10.50 -5.03
CA GLN A 196 -13.14 -11.45 -6.09
C GLN A 196 -11.91 -11.90 -6.89
N ILE A 197 -10.86 -11.07 -7.01
CA ILE A 197 -9.59 -11.47 -7.63
C ILE A 197 -9.06 -12.70 -6.89
N ALA A 198 -8.98 -12.67 -5.55
CA ALA A 198 -8.49 -13.81 -4.79
C ALA A 198 -9.44 -15.00 -4.81
N GLU A 199 -10.76 -14.77 -4.83
CA GLU A 199 -11.79 -15.82 -4.81
C GLU A 199 -11.93 -16.56 -6.14
N MET A 200 -11.75 -15.85 -7.27
CA MET A 200 -11.93 -16.37 -8.63
C MET A 200 -10.65 -16.97 -9.26
N PHE A 201 -9.50 -16.79 -8.60
CA PHE A 201 -8.26 -17.37 -9.11
C PHE A 201 -7.93 -18.70 -8.42
N SER A 202 -7.64 -19.72 -9.24
CA SER A 202 -7.23 -21.06 -8.78
C SER A 202 -5.76 -21.12 -8.31
N ALA A 203 -5.01 -20.03 -8.44
CA ALA A 203 -3.58 -19.97 -8.08
C ALA A 203 -3.28 -20.52 -6.69
N PRO A 204 -2.51 -21.63 -6.58
CA PRO A 204 -2.19 -22.26 -5.30
C PRO A 204 -1.15 -21.45 -4.51
N TYR A 205 -0.28 -20.69 -5.18
CA TYR A 205 0.74 -19.85 -4.56
C TYR A 205 0.27 -18.41 -4.51
N ARG A 206 0.46 -17.75 -3.35
CA ARG A 206 -0.03 -16.38 -3.12
C ARG A 206 0.93 -15.61 -2.26
N MET A 207 1.26 -14.38 -2.68
CA MET A 207 2.09 -13.46 -1.92
C MET A 207 1.40 -12.11 -1.82
N GLY A 208 1.25 -11.62 -0.60
CA GLY A 208 0.85 -10.24 -0.33
C GLY A 208 2.06 -9.41 0.06
N LEU A 209 2.17 -8.21 -0.52
CA LEU A 209 3.20 -7.23 -0.18
C LEU A 209 2.54 -5.95 0.29
N THR A 210 3.00 -5.37 1.39
CA THR A 210 2.54 -4.05 1.84
C THR A 210 3.53 -3.43 2.81
N ALA A 211 3.46 -2.11 2.97
CA ALA A 211 4.15 -1.41 4.05
C ALA A 211 3.29 -1.39 5.33
N THR A 212 1.97 -1.40 5.20
CA THR A 212 1.02 -1.37 6.31
C THR A 212 -0.17 -2.25 5.99
N LEU A 213 -0.51 -3.16 6.89
CA LEU A 213 -1.62 -4.09 6.70
C LEU A 213 -2.94 -3.51 7.21
N GLU A 214 -2.88 -2.76 8.29
CA GLU A 214 -4.04 -2.25 9.02
C GLU A 214 -4.84 -1.27 8.19
N ARG A 215 -6.16 -1.48 8.13
CA ARG A 215 -7.15 -0.61 7.50
C ARG A 215 -8.11 -0.09 8.57
N GLU A 216 -8.60 1.11 8.41
CA GLU A 216 -9.57 1.72 9.32
C GLU A 216 -10.94 1.02 9.30
N ASP A 217 -11.30 0.45 8.14
CA ASP A 217 -12.55 -0.30 7.93
C ASP A 217 -12.49 -1.76 8.43
N MET A 218 -11.36 -2.20 8.99
CA MET A 218 -11.10 -3.54 9.51
C MET A 218 -11.13 -4.66 8.46
N LEU A 219 -11.29 -4.37 7.16
CA LEU A 219 -11.34 -5.38 6.10
C LEU A 219 -10.01 -6.15 5.92
N HIS A 220 -8.91 -5.64 6.46
CA HIS A 220 -7.63 -6.37 6.47
C HIS A 220 -7.71 -7.74 7.18
N LYS A 221 -8.75 -8.00 7.98
CA LYS A 221 -9.00 -9.31 8.62
C LYS A 221 -9.33 -10.40 7.61
N GLU A 222 -9.72 -10.06 6.39
CA GLU A 222 -9.98 -11.01 5.32
C GLU A 222 -8.70 -11.46 4.59
N ILE A 223 -7.60 -10.69 4.69
CA ILE A 223 -6.35 -11.00 3.99
C ILE A 223 -5.80 -12.40 4.31
N PRO A 224 -5.82 -12.90 5.57
CA PRO A 224 -5.37 -14.25 5.87
C PRO A 224 -6.11 -15.33 5.09
N ARG A 225 -7.41 -15.17 4.85
CA ARG A 225 -8.22 -16.09 4.02
C ARG A 225 -7.88 -15.96 2.54
N LEU A 226 -7.76 -14.73 2.04
CA LEU A 226 -7.61 -14.45 0.61
C LEU A 226 -6.20 -14.75 0.08
N ILE A 227 -5.18 -14.39 0.84
CA ILE A 227 -3.76 -14.47 0.42
C ILE A 227 -2.95 -15.38 1.33
N GLY A 228 -3.19 -15.30 2.64
CA GLY A 228 -2.44 -15.94 3.69
C GLY A 228 -2.07 -14.97 4.82
N GLY A 229 -1.83 -15.48 6.00
CA GLY A 229 -1.44 -14.70 7.18
C GLY A 229 -0.14 -13.94 6.99
N VAL A 230 0.20 -13.07 7.94
CA VAL A 230 1.50 -12.38 7.95
C VAL A 230 2.59 -13.38 8.30
N VAL A 231 3.49 -13.63 7.35
CA VAL A 231 4.61 -14.59 7.50
C VAL A 231 5.93 -13.90 7.85
N PHE A 232 6.03 -12.59 7.55
CA PHE A 232 7.19 -11.81 7.90
C PHE A 232 6.81 -10.33 8.05
N ARG A 233 7.35 -9.69 9.09
CA ARG A 233 7.13 -8.25 9.35
C ARG A 233 8.42 -7.62 9.85
N LEU A 234 8.74 -6.43 9.32
CA LEU A 234 9.74 -5.53 9.87
C LEU A 234 9.18 -4.11 9.91
N GLU A 235 9.52 -3.38 10.95
CA GLU A 235 9.19 -1.97 11.11
C GLU A 235 10.33 -1.09 10.53
N PRO A 236 10.07 0.19 10.17
CA PRO A 236 11.12 1.09 9.69
C PRO A 236 12.31 1.19 10.62
N LYS A 237 12.09 1.13 11.95
CA LYS A 237 13.13 1.16 12.98
C LYS A 237 14.14 0.00 12.87
N ASP A 238 13.66 -1.19 12.48
CA ASP A 238 14.50 -2.39 12.38
C ASP A 238 15.48 -2.32 11.20
N LEU A 239 15.25 -1.38 10.28
CA LEU A 239 16.05 -1.18 9.09
C LEU A 239 16.84 0.15 9.11
N ALA A 240 16.50 1.05 10.04
CA ALA A 240 17.15 2.36 10.17
C ALA A 240 18.65 2.19 10.48
N GLY A 241 19.48 3.02 9.88
CA GLY A 241 20.94 2.99 10.03
C GLY A 241 21.65 1.88 9.24
N SER A 242 21.07 0.68 9.14
CA SER A 242 21.68 -0.44 8.41
C SER A 242 21.31 -0.49 6.93
N TYR A 243 20.02 -0.29 6.63
CA TYR A 243 19.47 -0.47 5.29
C TYR A 243 18.62 0.70 4.80
N LEU A 244 18.06 1.49 5.72
CA LEU A 244 17.40 2.77 5.47
C LEU A 244 18.25 3.88 6.06
N SER A 245 18.13 5.09 5.53
CA SER A 245 18.77 6.28 6.14
C SER A 245 18.25 6.48 7.55
N ASN A 246 19.07 6.98 8.45
CA ASN A 246 18.58 7.54 9.70
C ASN A 246 17.58 8.66 9.39
N PHE A 247 16.64 8.89 10.29
CA PHE A 247 15.65 9.93 10.08
C PHE A 247 15.26 10.61 11.38
N SER A 248 14.92 11.89 11.26
CA SER A 248 14.28 12.67 12.32
C SER A 248 12.88 13.11 11.89
N VAL A 249 12.00 13.28 12.87
CA VAL A 249 10.65 13.81 12.65
C VAL A 249 10.44 15.00 13.55
N ASP A 250 10.48 16.18 12.95
CA ASP A 250 10.30 17.45 13.66
C ASP A 250 8.84 17.91 13.52
N ARG A 251 8.36 18.64 14.52
CA ARG A 251 7.05 19.25 14.47
C ARG A 251 7.18 20.74 14.72
N ILE A 252 6.68 21.52 13.76
CA ILE A 252 6.56 22.97 13.88
C ILE A 252 5.08 23.28 14.10
N VAL A 253 4.80 24.04 15.16
CA VAL A 253 3.44 24.49 15.49
C VAL A 253 3.33 25.94 15.11
N VAL A 254 2.36 26.29 14.26
CA VAL A 254 2.07 27.66 13.83
C VAL A 254 0.72 28.09 14.35
N ASP A 255 0.55 29.38 14.59
CA ASP A 255 -0.73 29.95 14.99
C ASP A 255 -1.51 30.41 13.75
N LEU A 256 -2.83 30.23 13.76
CA LEU A 256 -3.71 30.82 12.77
C LEU A 256 -3.67 32.36 12.91
N THR A 257 -3.91 33.10 11.83
CA THR A 257 -4.16 34.55 11.95
C THR A 257 -5.45 34.78 12.76
N GLU A 258 -5.62 35.98 13.31
CA GLU A 258 -6.83 36.31 14.09
C GLU A 258 -8.12 36.11 13.29
N GLU A 259 -8.10 36.44 12.01
CA GLU A 259 -9.22 36.25 11.11
C GLU A 259 -9.49 34.77 10.83
N GLU A 260 -8.44 34.00 10.55
CA GLU A 260 -8.54 32.55 10.35
C GLU A 260 -9.03 31.85 11.62
N MET A 261 -8.58 32.27 12.81
CA MET A 261 -9.02 31.70 14.08
C MET A 261 -10.49 31.97 14.35
N LYS A 262 -10.96 33.21 14.13
CA LYS A 262 -12.38 33.56 14.29
C LYS A 262 -13.28 32.71 13.37
N GLU A 263 -12.91 32.58 12.10
CA GLU A 263 -13.66 31.76 11.14
C GLU A 263 -13.57 30.27 11.48
N TYR A 264 -12.40 29.77 11.92
CA TYR A 264 -12.23 28.40 12.38
C TYR A 264 -13.16 28.10 13.57
N GLU A 265 -13.16 28.92 14.61
CA GLU A 265 -13.98 28.71 15.80
C GLU A 265 -15.46 28.73 15.48
N LYS A 266 -15.91 29.68 14.65
CA LYS A 266 -17.30 29.81 14.19
C LYS A 266 -17.78 28.50 13.55
N HIS A 267 -17.02 27.97 12.59
CA HIS A 267 -17.38 26.75 11.90
C HIS A 267 -17.20 25.51 12.78
N HIS A 268 -16.16 25.47 13.60
CA HIS A 268 -15.92 24.37 14.53
C HIS A 268 -17.04 24.25 15.57
N ARG A 269 -17.56 25.38 16.07
CA ARG A 269 -18.67 25.44 17.02
C ARG A 269 -19.96 24.91 16.38
N ILE A 270 -20.31 25.30 15.17
CA ILE A 270 -21.50 24.78 14.44
C ILE A 270 -21.46 23.23 14.41
N PHE A 271 -20.31 22.65 14.11
CA PHE A 271 -20.17 21.20 14.06
C PHE A 271 -20.26 20.56 15.45
N THR A 272 -19.52 21.09 16.42
CA THR A 272 -19.46 20.50 17.77
C THR A 272 -20.81 20.61 18.49
N ASP A 273 -21.53 21.72 18.35
CA ASP A 273 -22.88 21.92 18.93
C ASP A 273 -23.87 20.91 18.35
N TYR A 274 -23.83 20.68 17.02
CA TYR A 274 -24.70 19.69 16.40
C TYR A 274 -24.40 18.27 16.92
N ILE A 275 -23.12 17.89 16.99
CA ILE A 275 -22.70 16.58 17.49
C ILE A 275 -23.12 16.37 18.95
N GLN A 276 -22.94 17.38 19.80
CA GLN A 276 -23.31 17.32 21.22
C GLN A 276 -24.82 17.24 21.43
N ARG A 277 -25.61 18.12 20.77
CA ARG A 277 -27.09 18.12 20.87
C ARG A 277 -27.68 16.80 20.42
N ASN A 278 -27.16 16.20 19.39
CA ASN A 278 -27.64 14.92 18.86
C ASN A 278 -26.97 13.69 19.50
N ARG A 279 -26.09 13.86 20.49
CA ARG A 279 -25.35 12.81 21.20
C ARG A 279 -24.65 11.84 20.24
N ILE A 280 -24.11 12.37 19.13
CA ILE A 280 -23.43 11.59 18.09
C ILE A 280 -22.01 11.30 18.55
N ARG A 281 -21.61 10.02 18.51
CA ARG A 281 -20.23 9.60 18.82
C ARG A 281 -19.51 9.22 17.53
N LEU A 282 -18.51 10.03 17.13
CA LEU A 282 -17.73 9.83 15.90
C LEU A 282 -16.38 9.15 16.18
N PHE A 283 -16.39 8.01 16.89
CA PHE A 283 -15.15 7.31 17.24
C PHE A 283 -14.63 6.36 16.17
N THR A 284 -15.48 5.95 15.23
CA THR A 284 -15.14 4.98 14.20
C THR A 284 -15.45 5.52 12.79
N PRO A 285 -14.75 5.05 11.76
CA PRO A 285 -15.06 5.40 10.37
C PRO A 285 -16.53 5.09 10.00
N MET A 286 -17.07 4.00 10.55
CA MET A 286 -18.46 3.62 10.33
C MET A 286 -19.45 4.65 10.92
N SER A 287 -19.17 5.17 12.12
CA SER A 287 -20.02 6.19 12.73
C SER A 287 -19.96 7.51 11.94
N PHE A 288 -18.80 7.84 11.38
CA PHE A 288 -18.66 9.00 10.49
C PHE A 288 -19.40 8.78 9.16
N ARG A 289 -19.30 7.60 8.56
CA ARG A 289 -20.07 7.25 7.35
C ARG A 289 -21.58 7.38 7.57
N ARG A 290 -22.09 6.90 8.71
CA ARG A 290 -23.51 7.08 9.09
C ARG A 290 -23.88 8.56 9.21
N PHE A 291 -23.00 9.38 9.75
CA PHE A 291 -23.21 10.83 9.83
C PHE A 291 -23.28 11.46 8.43
N ILE A 292 -22.40 11.08 7.49
CA ILE A 292 -22.48 11.50 6.10
C ILE A 292 -23.80 11.08 5.46
N MET A 293 -24.24 9.84 5.65
CA MET A 293 -25.53 9.37 5.13
C MET A 293 -26.71 10.15 5.72
N ARG A 294 -26.67 10.47 7.02
CA ARG A 294 -27.66 11.32 7.67
C ARG A 294 -27.71 12.72 7.06
N SER A 295 -26.56 13.31 6.72
CA SER A 295 -26.48 14.65 6.14
C SER A 295 -27.13 14.77 4.75
N ALA A 296 -27.40 13.64 4.07
CA ALA A 296 -28.15 13.63 2.82
C ALA A 296 -29.66 13.90 3.03
N ARG A 297 -30.19 13.64 4.23
CA ARG A 297 -31.62 13.75 4.54
C ARG A 297 -31.93 14.82 5.60
N ASP A 298 -30.95 15.20 6.41
CA ASP A 298 -31.09 16.14 7.53
C ASP A 298 -30.30 17.43 7.20
N PRO A 299 -30.99 18.56 6.93
CA PRO A 299 -30.35 19.84 6.59
C PRO A 299 -29.39 20.35 7.68
N GLU A 300 -29.71 20.12 8.97
CA GLU A 300 -28.84 20.54 10.08
C GLU A 300 -27.59 19.67 10.16
N ALA A 301 -27.70 18.35 9.90
CA ALA A 301 -26.55 17.48 9.76
C ALA A 301 -25.65 17.89 8.60
N ARG A 302 -26.26 18.28 7.47
CA ARG A 302 -25.55 18.78 6.30
C ARG A 302 -24.80 20.07 6.60
N LYS A 303 -25.44 21.04 7.28
CA LYS A 303 -24.83 22.29 7.73
C LYS A 303 -23.64 22.01 8.65
N ALA A 304 -23.79 21.09 9.60
CA ALA A 304 -22.72 20.68 10.51
C ALA A 304 -21.55 20.00 9.77
N LEU A 305 -21.82 19.15 8.78
CA LEU A 305 -20.79 18.49 7.97
C LEU A 305 -20.00 19.51 7.12
N LEU A 306 -20.70 20.47 6.48
CA LEU A 306 -20.06 21.53 5.72
C LEU A 306 -19.21 22.45 6.61
N ALA A 307 -19.72 22.79 7.79
CA ALA A 307 -18.99 23.58 8.77
C ALA A 307 -17.71 22.85 9.25
N ARG A 308 -17.79 21.55 9.52
CA ARG A 308 -16.60 20.73 9.82
C ARG A 308 -15.57 20.79 8.70
N ASN A 309 -16.01 20.57 7.46
CA ASN A 309 -15.09 20.61 6.32
C ASN A 309 -14.42 21.98 6.20
N ARG A 310 -15.21 23.06 6.35
CA ARG A 310 -14.69 24.43 6.30
C ARG A 310 -13.67 24.72 7.41
N SER A 311 -13.93 24.29 8.65
CA SER A 311 -12.96 24.46 9.74
C SER A 311 -11.65 23.67 9.49
N MET A 312 -11.76 22.47 8.91
CA MET A 312 -10.56 21.71 8.53
C MET A 312 -9.78 22.39 7.41
N ASP A 313 -10.47 22.95 6.41
CA ASP A 313 -9.82 23.67 5.30
C ASP A 313 -9.04 24.88 5.81
N ILE A 314 -9.58 25.65 6.76
CA ILE A 314 -8.90 26.78 7.37
C ILE A 314 -7.63 26.30 8.09
N ALA A 315 -7.73 25.26 8.93
CA ALA A 315 -6.60 24.74 9.67
C ALA A 315 -5.49 24.19 8.75
N PHE A 316 -5.86 23.51 7.65
CA PHE A 316 -4.91 22.90 6.74
C PHE A 316 -4.25 23.88 5.77
N ASN A 317 -4.94 24.94 5.38
CA ASN A 317 -4.53 25.87 4.33
C ASN A 317 -4.11 27.25 4.86
N SER A 318 -3.76 27.37 6.14
CA SER A 318 -3.46 28.65 6.79
C SER A 318 -2.25 29.37 6.16
N GLU A 319 -2.30 30.69 6.17
CA GLU A 319 -1.22 31.56 5.66
C GLU A 319 0.06 31.39 6.49
N SER A 320 -0.07 31.14 7.79
CA SER A 320 1.07 30.89 8.67
C SER A 320 1.88 29.66 8.29
N LYS A 321 1.22 28.61 7.76
CA LYS A 321 1.94 27.44 7.23
C LYS A 321 2.73 27.75 5.96
N ILE A 322 2.20 28.61 5.10
CA ILE A 322 2.90 29.04 3.88
C ILE A 322 4.11 29.88 4.25
N LYS A 323 4.00 30.79 5.24
CA LYS A 323 5.12 31.56 5.77
C LYS A 323 6.18 30.66 6.39
N GLU A 324 5.76 29.63 7.10
CA GLU A 324 6.70 28.67 7.70
C GLU A 324 7.39 27.80 6.63
N LEU A 325 6.66 27.40 5.58
CA LEU A 325 7.26 26.74 4.43
C LEU A 325 8.32 27.63 3.75
N GLU A 326 8.07 28.92 3.61
CA GLU A 326 9.02 29.91 3.06
C GLU A 326 10.34 29.89 3.83
N LYS A 327 10.28 29.93 5.17
CA LYS A 327 11.47 29.82 6.03
C LYS A 327 12.21 28.49 5.80
N ILE A 328 11.47 27.36 5.80
CA ILE A 328 12.07 26.05 5.56
C ILE A 328 12.80 26.00 4.22
N LEU A 329 12.21 26.58 3.16
CA LEU A 329 12.85 26.63 1.83
C LEU A 329 14.12 27.49 1.81
N ILE A 330 14.09 28.64 2.50
CA ILE A 330 15.23 29.56 2.60
C ILE A 330 16.37 28.95 3.41
N GLU A 331 16.04 28.29 4.53
CA GLU A 331 17.02 27.68 5.44
C GLU A 331 17.66 26.40 4.87
N ASN A 332 17.06 25.78 3.87
CA ASN A 332 17.53 24.49 3.29
C ASN A 332 17.71 24.58 1.76
N PRO A 333 18.53 25.52 1.24
CA PRO A 333 18.63 25.80 -0.20
C PRO A 333 19.27 24.66 -1.00
N GLU A 334 20.09 23.82 -0.36
CA GLU A 334 20.80 22.71 -1.01
C GLU A 334 20.03 21.38 -0.91
N GLU A 335 18.97 21.34 -0.11
CA GLU A 335 18.21 20.11 0.13
C GLU A 335 17.20 19.83 -1.02
N ARG A 336 16.99 18.56 -1.30
CA ARG A 336 15.89 18.10 -2.17
C ARG A 336 14.65 17.93 -1.33
N ILE A 337 13.67 18.80 -1.56
CA ILE A 337 12.49 18.95 -0.69
C ILE A 337 11.23 18.40 -1.36
N LEU A 338 10.54 17.45 -0.71
CA LEU A 338 9.20 17.02 -1.09
C LEU A 338 8.18 17.63 -0.15
N ILE A 339 7.24 18.40 -0.72
CA ILE A 339 6.19 19.08 0.03
C ILE A 339 4.87 18.31 -0.18
N PHE A 340 4.30 17.83 0.93
CA PHE A 340 3.05 17.06 0.92
C PHE A 340 1.89 17.89 1.44
N THR A 341 0.81 17.92 0.67
CA THR A 341 -0.46 18.53 1.09
C THR A 341 -1.63 17.57 0.89
N GLN A 342 -2.78 17.87 1.47
CA GLN A 342 -4.01 17.09 1.28
C GLN A 342 -4.90 17.67 0.17
N HIS A 343 -4.84 18.99 -0.04
CA HIS A 343 -5.73 19.75 -0.90
C HIS A 343 -4.99 20.34 -2.09
N ASN A 344 -5.56 20.21 -3.28
CA ASN A 344 -4.97 20.76 -4.51
C ASN A 344 -4.85 22.28 -4.49
N ASP A 345 -5.79 22.98 -3.84
CA ASP A 345 -5.74 24.45 -3.73
C ASP A 345 -4.45 24.92 -3.06
N LEU A 346 -4.00 24.23 -2.01
CA LEU A 346 -2.74 24.55 -1.36
C LEU A 346 -1.54 24.22 -2.25
N VAL A 347 -1.61 23.12 -3.04
CA VAL A 347 -0.59 22.81 -4.06
C VAL A 347 -0.41 23.98 -5.02
N TYR A 348 -1.52 24.47 -5.61
CA TYR A 348 -1.47 25.57 -6.59
C TYR A 348 -1.02 26.89 -5.96
N ARG A 349 -1.41 27.19 -4.73
CA ARG A 349 -0.94 28.39 -3.99
C ARG A 349 0.57 28.36 -3.77
N ILE A 350 1.12 27.23 -3.32
CA ILE A 350 2.55 27.02 -3.10
C ILE A 350 3.31 27.12 -4.41
N SER A 351 2.84 26.42 -5.45
CA SER A 351 3.47 26.44 -6.76
C SER A 351 3.58 27.85 -7.34
N ARG A 352 2.50 28.63 -7.28
CA ARG A 352 2.48 30.00 -7.78
C ARG A 352 3.35 30.96 -6.96
N ARG A 353 3.37 30.81 -5.62
CA ARG A 353 4.12 31.72 -4.74
C ARG A 353 5.62 31.48 -4.81
N PHE A 354 6.04 30.23 -4.89
CA PHE A 354 7.46 29.85 -4.82
C PHE A 354 8.03 29.36 -6.14
N LEU A 355 7.24 29.37 -7.21
CA LEU A 355 7.60 28.84 -8.55
C LEU A 355 8.12 27.39 -8.51
N ILE A 356 7.51 26.58 -7.64
CA ILE A 356 7.82 25.17 -7.46
C ILE A 356 6.94 24.31 -8.36
N PRO A 357 7.48 23.36 -9.13
CA PRO A 357 6.69 22.43 -9.92
C PRO A 357 5.79 21.57 -9.01
N PHE A 358 4.62 21.22 -9.53
CA PHE A 358 3.64 20.46 -8.75
C PHE A 358 3.20 19.18 -9.45
N ILE A 359 2.74 18.21 -8.63
CA ILE A 359 2.14 16.96 -9.09
C ILE A 359 0.80 16.77 -8.38
N THR A 360 -0.29 16.69 -9.17
CA THR A 360 -1.64 16.40 -8.69
C THR A 360 -2.24 15.24 -9.50
N HIS A 361 -3.46 14.81 -9.16
CA HIS A 361 -4.16 13.77 -9.92
C HIS A 361 -4.48 14.18 -11.37
N THR A 362 -4.47 15.49 -11.69
CA THR A 362 -4.69 16.01 -13.03
C THR A 362 -3.41 16.12 -13.87
N THR A 363 -2.23 15.98 -13.25
CA THR A 363 -0.94 16.01 -13.94
C THR A 363 -0.82 14.76 -14.83
N ASN A 364 -0.63 14.94 -16.13
CA ASN A 364 -0.50 13.82 -17.07
C ASN A 364 0.78 13.01 -16.83
N LYS A 365 0.86 11.82 -17.43
CA LYS A 365 1.94 10.85 -17.17
C LYS A 365 3.31 11.37 -17.63
N GLU A 366 3.36 11.99 -18.80
CA GLU A 366 4.59 12.53 -19.39
C GLU A 366 5.15 13.69 -18.57
N GLU A 367 4.29 14.65 -18.23
CA GLU A 367 4.65 15.80 -17.40
C GLU A 367 5.14 15.37 -16.02
N ARG A 368 4.42 14.43 -15.39
CA ARG A 368 4.83 13.85 -14.11
C ARG A 368 6.21 13.21 -14.19
N HIS A 369 6.47 12.43 -15.23
CA HIS A 369 7.76 11.79 -15.44
C HIS A 369 8.89 12.83 -15.59
N GLN A 370 8.67 13.87 -16.38
CA GLN A 370 9.63 14.97 -16.57
C GLN A 370 9.91 15.73 -15.26
N ILE A 371 8.88 16.00 -14.45
CA ILE A 371 9.06 16.67 -13.15
C ILE A 371 9.92 15.82 -12.23
N LEU A 372 9.61 14.52 -12.13
CA LEU A 372 10.34 13.60 -11.27
C LEU A 372 11.78 13.37 -11.75
N GLU A 373 12.01 13.31 -13.04
CA GLU A 373 13.34 13.20 -13.63
C GLU A 373 14.20 14.44 -13.33
N LYS A 374 13.64 15.64 -13.52
CA LYS A 374 14.32 16.91 -13.20
C LYS A 374 14.55 17.07 -11.69
N PHE A 375 13.69 16.56 -10.86
CA PHE A 375 13.93 16.52 -9.42
C PHE A 375 15.01 15.50 -9.04
N ASN A 376 15.07 14.34 -9.69
CA ASN A 376 16.13 13.34 -9.50
C ASN A 376 17.52 13.87 -9.90
N SER A 377 17.59 14.59 -11.02
CA SER A 377 18.84 15.20 -11.52
C SER A 377 19.24 16.45 -10.73
N GLY A 378 18.39 16.93 -9.79
CA GLY A 378 18.68 18.13 -8.99
C GLY A 378 18.37 19.46 -9.70
N VAL A 379 17.82 19.41 -10.92
CA VAL A 379 17.36 20.62 -11.63
C VAL A 379 16.22 21.29 -10.86
N TYR A 380 15.29 20.49 -10.34
CA TYR A 380 14.28 20.96 -9.40
C TYR A 380 14.69 20.55 -7.99
N ARG A 381 14.84 21.51 -7.09
CA ARG A 381 15.18 21.22 -5.68
C ARG A 381 13.96 21.00 -4.80
N ALA A 382 12.80 21.48 -5.21
CA ALA A 382 11.54 21.27 -4.49
C ALA A 382 10.43 20.84 -5.45
N VAL A 383 9.54 19.98 -4.97
CA VAL A 383 8.31 19.58 -5.67
C VAL A 383 7.18 19.56 -4.65
N VAL A 384 6.03 20.15 -4.99
CA VAL A 384 4.83 20.08 -4.16
C VAL A 384 3.83 19.08 -4.74
N THR A 385 3.25 18.26 -3.87
CA THR A 385 2.31 17.23 -4.31
C THR A 385 1.11 17.11 -3.39
N SER A 386 -0.04 16.74 -3.98
CA SER A 386 -1.18 16.22 -3.23
C SER A 386 -1.03 14.71 -2.99
N LYS A 387 -2.09 14.03 -2.59
CA LYS A 387 -2.12 12.58 -2.30
C LYS A 387 -1.55 11.65 -3.37
N VAL A 388 -1.29 12.15 -4.58
CA VAL A 388 -0.90 11.34 -5.75
C VAL A 388 0.42 10.59 -5.59
N LEU A 389 1.34 11.10 -4.76
CA LEU A 389 2.61 10.40 -4.50
C LEU A 389 2.54 9.42 -3.31
N ASP A 390 1.36 9.21 -2.75
CA ASP A 390 1.19 8.31 -1.60
C ASP A 390 1.29 6.83 -2.00
N GLU A 391 0.88 6.47 -3.22
CA GLU A 391 0.88 5.09 -3.70
C GLU A 391 1.51 4.94 -5.10
N GLY A 392 2.38 3.95 -5.25
CA GLY A 392 2.78 3.38 -6.54
C GLY A 392 3.77 4.16 -7.41
N ILE A 393 4.25 5.35 -7.01
CA ILE A 393 5.21 6.11 -7.81
C ILE A 393 6.60 5.96 -7.22
N ASP A 394 7.58 5.70 -8.08
CA ASP A 394 9.00 5.76 -7.69
C ASP A 394 9.38 7.23 -7.49
N VAL A 395 9.21 7.68 -6.23
CA VAL A 395 9.57 9.05 -5.85
C VAL A 395 11.06 9.11 -5.67
N PRO A 396 11.71 10.10 -6.28
CA PRO A 396 13.13 10.32 -6.13
C PRO A 396 13.53 10.50 -4.67
N GLU A 397 14.80 10.27 -4.42
CA GLU A 397 15.42 10.45 -3.12
C GLU A 397 15.36 11.92 -2.69
N ALA A 398 14.50 12.22 -1.76
CA ALA A 398 14.48 13.52 -1.09
C ALA A 398 15.23 13.44 0.23
N SER A 399 15.90 14.51 0.61
CA SER A 399 16.57 14.63 1.91
C SER A 399 15.65 15.22 2.98
N LEU A 400 14.72 16.08 2.55
CA LEU A 400 13.75 16.75 3.42
C LEU A 400 12.31 16.54 2.91
N GLY A 401 11.44 16.06 3.80
CA GLY A 401 9.99 16.03 3.57
C GLY A 401 9.29 17.07 4.42
N VAL A 402 8.36 17.81 3.84
CA VAL A 402 7.52 18.77 4.55
C VAL A 402 6.06 18.38 4.43
N ILE A 403 5.38 18.15 5.55
CA ILE A 403 3.95 17.86 5.60
C ILE A 403 3.21 19.12 6.09
N LEU A 404 2.50 19.79 5.20
CA LEU A 404 1.69 20.96 5.54
C LEU A 404 0.26 20.61 5.92
N SER A 405 -0.28 19.54 5.34
CA SER A 405 -1.57 18.98 5.70
C SER A 405 -1.58 17.48 5.37
N GLY A 406 -2.32 16.71 6.14
CA GLY A 406 -2.39 15.27 5.91
C GLY A 406 -3.57 14.62 6.61
N SER A 407 -4.06 13.50 6.06
CA SER A 407 -5.06 12.67 6.71
C SER A 407 -4.51 12.11 8.04
N GLY A 408 -5.41 11.74 8.94
CA GLY A 408 -5.05 11.08 10.21
C GLY A 408 -4.49 9.66 10.05
N SER A 409 -4.30 9.20 8.81
CA SER A 409 -3.85 7.86 8.48
C SER A 409 -2.35 7.70 8.79
N SER A 410 -2.05 6.82 9.75
CA SER A 410 -0.67 6.43 10.06
C SER A 410 0.03 5.76 8.87
N ARG A 411 -0.74 5.17 7.97
CA ARG A 411 -0.28 4.49 6.76
C ARG A 411 0.32 5.46 5.75
N GLU A 412 -0.40 6.52 5.37
CA GLU A 412 0.12 7.55 4.46
C GLU A 412 1.40 8.18 5.02
N PHE A 413 1.43 8.45 6.33
CA PHE A 413 2.62 8.95 7.00
C PHE A 413 3.81 8.00 6.88
N ILE A 414 3.63 6.70 7.13
CA ILE A 414 4.69 5.69 7.01
C ILE A 414 5.13 5.51 5.56
N GLN A 415 4.22 5.58 4.59
CA GLN A 415 4.56 5.51 3.17
C GLN A 415 5.39 6.72 2.72
N ARG A 416 5.02 7.93 3.12
CA ARG A 416 5.78 9.16 2.86
C ARG A 416 7.18 9.09 3.48
N LEU A 417 7.25 8.70 4.75
CA LEU A 417 8.52 8.50 5.46
C LEU A 417 9.42 7.48 4.74
N GLY A 418 8.87 6.33 4.33
CA GLY A 418 9.62 5.30 3.63
C GLY A 418 10.18 5.74 2.28
N ARG A 419 9.62 6.78 1.65
CA ARG A 419 10.16 7.36 0.41
C ARG A 419 11.36 8.26 0.67
N LEU A 420 11.38 8.94 1.81
CA LEU A 420 12.51 9.76 2.26
C LEU A 420 13.68 8.93 2.80
N LEU A 421 13.39 7.73 3.33
CA LEU A 421 14.36 6.91 4.04
C LEU A 421 15.27 6.07 3.14
N ARG A 422 15.25 6.23 1.81
CA ARG A 422 16.14 5.49 0.93
C ARG A 422 17.59 5.90 1.17
N LYS A 423 18.44 4.91 1.43
CA LYS A 423 19.88 5.13 1.61
C LYS A 423 20.53 5.43 0.26
N SER A 424 21.18 6.57 0.14
CA SER A 424 21.96 6.97 -1.01
C SER A 424 23.38 7.24 -0.55
N SER A 425 24.35 7.19 -1.46
CA SER A 425 25.77 7.48 -1.18
C SER A 425 26.02 8.93 -0.74
N GLN A 426 25.04 9.82 -0.96
CA GLN A 426 25.13 11.25 -0.65
C GLN A 426 24.29 11.67 0.57
N LYS A 427 23.64 10.73 1.27
CA LYS A 427 22.64 11.05 2.28
C LYS A 427 22.98 10.40 3.60
N GLU A 428 23.34 11.21 4.60
CA GLU A 428 23.59 10.74 5.96
C GLU A 428 22.32 10.58 6.77
N GLU A 429 21.38 11.54 6.66
CA GLU A 429 20.13 11.55 7.41
C GLU A 429 18.99 12.13 6.58
N ALA A 430 17.77 11.62 6.76
CA ALA A 430 16.55 12.16 6.19
C ALA A 430 15.74 12.87 7.27
N ARG A 431 15.15 14.04 6.93
CA ARG A 431 14.33 14.82 7.85
C ARG A 431 12.90 14.90 7.36
N LEU A 432 11.95 14.76 8.28
CA LEU A 432 10.53 14.99 8.01
C LEU A 432 10.02 16.08 8.95
N VAL A 433 9.57 17.18 8.38
CA VAL A 433 9.01 18.31 9.11
C VAL A 433 7.48 18.30 8.96
N GLU A 434 6.76 18.24 10.07
CA GLU A 434 5.30 18.33 10.11
C GLU A 434 4.89 19.71 10.63
N VAL A 435 4.25 20.53 9.78
CA VAL A 435 3.74 21.85 10.16
C VAL A 435 2.26 21.74 10.49
N ILE A 436 1.87 22.08 11.73
CA ILE A 436 0.49 21.98 12.22
C ILE A 436 -0.01 23.30 12.81
N SER A 437 -1.30 23.55 12.65
CA SER A 437 -1.95 24.72 13.25
C SER A 437 -2.33 24.46 14.70
N ARG A 438 -1.90 25.39 15.61
CA ARG A 438 -2.20 25.32 17.04
C ARG A 438 -3.70 25.42 17.30
N GLU A 439 -4.18 24.82 18.39
CA GLU A 439 -5.58 24.88 18.85
C GLU A 439 -6.63 24.47 17.83
N THR A 440 -6.23 23.64 16.85
CA THR A 440 -7.13 23.08 15.86
C THR A 440 -7.28 21.56 15.99
N SER A 441 -8.27 21.01 15.30
CA SER A 441 -8.47 19.54 15.19
C SER A 441 -7.28 18.80 14.59
N GLU A 442 -6.35 19.54 13.96
CA GLU A 442 -5.14 18.99 13.36
C GLU A 442 -4.16 18.46 14.40
N VAL A 443 -4.06 19.12 15.56
CA VAL A 443 -3.21 18.68 16.68
C VAL A 443 -3.59 17.27 17.12
N GLY A 444 -4.88 16.99 17.28
CA GLY A 444 -5.38 15.67 17.63
C GLY A 444 -5.12 14.62 16.53
N THR A 445 -5.20 15.03 15.27
CA THR A 445 -4.94 14.19 14.11
C THR A 445 -3.45 13.82 14.01
N SER A 446 -2.57 14.80 14.14
CA SER A 446 -1.12 14.60 14.20
C SER A 446 -0.69 13.72 15.39
N SER A 447 -1.27 13.93 16.58
CA SER A 447 -0.99 13.13 17.77
C SER A 447 -1.41 11.67 17.60
N ARG A 448 -2.52 11.38 16.92
CA ARG A 448 -2.95 10.01 16.57
C ARG A 448 -1.99 9.33 15.58
N ARG A 449 -1.52 10.05 14.56
CA ARG A 449 -0.49 9.57 13.63
C ARG A 449 0.76 9.14 14.40
N ARG A 450 1.24 9.99 15.31
CA ARG A 450 2.43 9.71 16.12
C ARG A 450 2.25 8.62 17.16
N LYS A 451 1.11 8.50 17.84
CA LYS A 451 0.89 7.40 18.81
C LYS A 451 1.03 6.03 18.16
N LYS A 452 0.50 5.87 16.97
CA LYS A 452 0.66 4.63 16.19
C LYS A 452 2.06 4.47 15.58
N SER A 453 2.78 5.56 15.29
CA SER A 453 4.17 5.53 14.83
C SER A 453 5.20 5.64 15.97
N LYS A 454 4.86 6.16 17.17
CA LYS A 454 5.75 6.15 18.35
C LYS A 454 6.03 4.75 18.88
N ILE A 455 5.15 3.80 18.66
CA ILE A 455 5.49 2.38 18.84
C ILE A 455 6.66 2.03 17.89
N ALA A 456 6.81 2.73 16.76
CA ALA A 456 7.90 2.55 15.80
C ALA A 456 9.14 3.44 16.05
N ILE A 457 9.02 4.59 16.72
CA ILE A 457 10.10 5.60 16.85
C ILE A 457 10.75 5.60 18.25
N ALA A 458 10.00 5.34 19.33
CA ALA A 458 10.52 5.42 20.70
C ALA A 458 11.45 4.27 21.12
N ALA A 459 11.59 3.21 20.29
CA ALA A 459 12.54 2.13 20.58
C ALA A 459 13.95 2.41 20.03
N SER A 460 14.16 3.42 19.17
CA SER A 460 15.48 3.79 18.66
C SER A 460 16.32 4.64 19.62
N SER A 461 15.68 5.30 20.58
CA SER A 461 16.38 6.16 21.57
C SER A 461 16.77 5.45 22.88
N SER A 462 16.23 4.25 23.15
CA SER A 462 16.51 3.52 24.39
C SER A 462 17.61 2.46 24.28
N ASP A 463 17.96 1.98 23.07
CA ASP A 463 19.01 0.99 22.87
C ASP A 463 20.40 1.59 22.59
N ALA A 464 20.46 2.81 22.02
CA ALA A 464 21.74 3.53 21.91
C ALA A 464 22.35 3.93 23.26
N GLY A 465 21.56 3.94 24.34
CA GLY A 465 22.00 4.24 25.70
C GLY A 465 22.45 3.02 26.51
N LYS A 466 22.21 1.79 26.04
CA LYS A 466 22.54 0.57 26.80
C LYS A 466 23.81 -0.13 26.33
N GLU A 467 24.23 0.03 25.09
CA GLU A 467 25.50 -0.54 24.62
C GLU A 467 26.74 0.21 25.11
N ASN A 468 26.62 1.48 25.51
CA ASN A 468 27.75 2.26 26.06
C ASN A 468 27.96 2.11 27.57
N LYS A 469 27.12 1.35 28.31
CA LYS A 469 27.33 1.08 29.74
C LYS A 469 27.93 -0.27 30.04
N ASN A 470 27.99 -1.19 29.10
CA ASN A 470 28.62 -2.52 29.29
C ASN A 470 30.07 -2.61 28.81
N ALA A 471 30.62 -1.56 28.18
CA ALA A 471 32.01 -1.53 27.77
C ALA A 471 32.99 -0.96 28.81
N SER A 472 32.51 -0.53 30.02
CA SER A 472 33.34 0.09 31.04
C SER A 472 33.57 -0.78 32.27
N TYR A 473 33.14 -2.07 32.29
CA TYR A 473 33.34 -2.95 33.45
C TYR A 473 34.24 -4.18 33.20
N LEU A 474 35.04 -4.17 32.14
CA LEU A 474 36.04 -5.22 31.87
C LEU A 474 37.43 -4.63 31.63
N LYS A 475 37.91 -3.83 32.58
CA LYS A 475 39.32 -3.55 32.84
C LYS A 475 39.46 -3.17 34.28
N LEU A 476 39.67 -4.16 35.12
CA LEU A 476 40.39 -4.12 36.43
C LEU A 476 40.03 -5.36 37.23
N SER A 477 40.71 -6.44 36.89
CA SER A 477 41.29 -7.42 37.88
C SER A 477 42.04 -8.49 37.06
#